data_21f3e3ddec6c63ba3689a91e7607af44
#
_entry.id   21f3e3ddec6c63ba3689a91e7607af44
#
_cell.length_a   1.000
_cell.length_b   1.000
_cell.length_c   1.000
_cell.angle_alpha   90.00
_cell.angle_beta   90.00
_cell.angle_gamma   90.00
#
_symmetry.space_group_name_H-M   'P 1'
#
loop_
_entity.id
_entity.type
_entity.pdbx_description
1 polymer ?
#
loop_
_entity_poly.entity_id
_entity_poly.type
_entity_poly.pdbx_seq_one_letter_code
_entity_poly.pdbx_strand_id
1 'polypeptide(L)'
;MNGYVMVGTNDLTSAKKFYDKLLNVLNIKAIYSDDVCIGYANDGSDDVEFYVTKPANGEPATYGNGTQVSFLTKTRAQVVEFHKTGLDLGGKNEGDPGLRPNDGDVYYSYVRDLEGNKICAY
;
A
#
# COMPACT_ATOMS: atom_id res chain seq x y z
N MET A 1 15.13 1.28 7.50
CA MET A 1 14.55 2.19 8.51
C MET A 1 13.80 1.35 9.53
N ASN A 2 14.07 1.57 10.79
CA ASN A 2 13.32 0.93 11.86
C ASN A 2 12.20 1.88 12.30
N GLY A 3 11.02 1.66 11.81
CA GLY A 3 9.88 2.52 12.07
C GLY A 3 8.72 2.16 11.17
N TYR A 4 7.83 3.09 10.95
CA TYR A 4 6.66 2.87 10.10
C TYR A 4 6.38 4.08 9.23
N VAL A 5 5.59 3.85 8.18
CA VAL A 5 5.01 4.90 7.33
C VAL A 5 3.49 4.86 7.47
N MET A 6 2.84 5.95 7.15
CA MET A 6 1.40 6.12 7.33
C MET A 6 0.80 6.85 6.14
N VAL A 7 -0.37 6.39 5.69
CA VAL A 7 -1.16 7.08 4.66
C VAL A 7 -2.54 7.40 5.21
N GLY A 8 -3.17 8.43 4.65
CA GLY A 8 -4.49 8.88 5.09
C GLY A 8 -5.64 8.25 4.32
N THR A 9 -6.80 8.17 4.98
CA THR A 9 -8.05 7.75 4.35
C THR A 9 -9.21 8.59 4.87
N ASN A 10 -10.22 8.78 4.01
CA ASN A 10 -11.50 9.38 4.38
C ASN A 10 -12.55 8.32 4.72
N ASP A 11 -12.26 7.05 4.44
CA ASP A 11 -13.16 5.92 4.68
C ASP A 11 -12.35 4.71 5.15
N LEU A 12 -12.24 4.58 6.46
CA LEU A 12 -11.41 3.54 7.08
C LEU A 12 -11.91 2.13 6.75
N THR A 13 -13.23 1.95 6.66
CA THR A 13 -13.84 0.65 6.33
C THR A 13 -13.47 0.22 4.92
N SER A 14 -13.59 1.11 3.94
CA SER A 14 -13.21 0.82 2.55
C SER A 14 -11.71 0.63 2.40
N ALA A 15 -10.90 1.45 3.09
CA ALA A 15 -9.45 1.31 3.10
C ALA A 15 -9.02 -0.04 3.66
N LYS A 16 -9.66 -0.51 4.74
CA LYS A 16 -9.35 -1.81 5.32
C LYS A 16 -9.62 -2.94 4.33
N LYS A 17 -10.76 -2.92 3.64
CA LYS A 17 -11.07 -3.93 2.62
C LYS A 17 -10.05 -3.94 1.49
N PHE A 18 -9.61 -2.75 1.07
CA PHE A 18 -8.61 -2.60 0.02
C PHE A 18 -7.26 -3.17 0.46
N TYR A 19 -6.73 -2.69 1.59
CA TYR A 19 -5.39 -3.06 2.03
C TYR A 19 -5.30 -4.47 2.61
N ASP A 20 -6.35 -5.00 3.24
CA ASP A 20 -6.35 -6.38 3.72
C ASP A 20 -6.08 -7.37 2.56
N LYS A 21 -6.70 -7.13 1.41
CA LYS A 21 -6.51 -7.98 0.23
C LYS A 21 -5.22 -7.67 -0.52
N LEU A 22 -4.92 -6.39 -0.70
CA LEU A 22 -3.72 -5.97 -1.43
C LEU A 22 -2.45 -6.48 -0.74
N LEU A 23 -2.34 -6.21 0.55
CA LEU A 23 -1.14 -6.57 1.31
C LEU A 23 -1.03 -8.07 1.59
N ASN A 24 -2.15 -8.80 1.52
CA ASN A 24 -2.12 -10.25 1.64
C ASN A 24 -1.32 -10.91 0.50
N VAL A 25 -1.22 -10.29 -0.66
CA VAL A 25 -0.36 -10.76 -1.76
C VAL A 25 1.09 -10.87 -1.30
N LEU A 26 1.51 -9.99 -0.40
CA LEU A 26 2.87 -9.94 0.14
C LEU A 26 2.98 -10.58 1.53
N ASN A 27 1.94 -11.30 1.96
CA ASN A 27 1.89 -11.92 3.29
C ASN A 27 2.04 -10.92 4.44
N ILE A 28 1.46 -9.74 4.26
CA ILE A 28 1.37 -8.67 5.25
C ILE A 28 -0.05 -8.65 5.79
N LYS A 29 -0.20 -8.62 7.11
CA LYS A 29 -1.48 -8.76 7.79
C LYS A 29 -1.77 -7.58 8.70
N ALA A 30 -3.06 -7.26 8.86
CA ALA A 30 -3.50 -6.32 9.87
C ALA A 30 -3.33 -6.97 11.26
N ILE A 31 -2.58 -6.31 12.14
CA ILE A 31 -2.37 -6.76 13.53
C ILE A 31 -2.92 -5.78 14.55
N TYR A 32 -3.35 -4.61 14.10
CA TYR A 32 -3.97 -3.58 14.93
C TYR A 32 -5.07 -2.89 14.13
N SER A 33 -6.22 -2.66 14.78
CA SER A 33 -7.32 -1.95 14.15
C SER A 33 -8.20 -1.33 15.22
N ASP A 34 -8.50 -0.03 15.08
CA ASP A 34 -9.46 0.68 15.90
C ASP A 34 -10.29 1.64 15.04
N ASP A 35 -10.99 2.60 15.64
CA ASP A 35 -11.83 3.56 14.91
C ASP A 35 -11.03 4.64 14.17
N VAL A 36 -9.72 4.68 14.36
CA VAL A 36 -8.85 5.73 13.83
C VAL A 36 -7.87 5.18 12.78
N CYS A 37 -7.26 4.03 13.03
CA CYS A 37 -6.23 3.49 12.14
C CYS A 37 -6.19 1.96 12.11
N ILE A 38 -5.49 1.46 11.09
CA ILE A 38 -5.19 0.05 10.91
C ILE A 38 -3.67 -0.08 10.77
N GLY A 39 -3.08 -0.99 11.51
CA GLY A 39 -1.65 -1.27 11.44
C GLY A 39 -1.37 -2.63 10.81
N TYR A 40 -0.44 -2.65 9.87
CA TYR A 40 -0.06 -3.83 9.10
C TYR A 40 1.38 -4.23 9.38
N ALA A 41 1.61 -5.52 9.51
CA ALA A 41 2.93 -6.10 9.72
C ALA A 41 3.13 -7.35 8.87
N ASN A 42 4.38 -7.72 8.65
CA ASN A 42 4.69 -9.00 8.05
C ASN A 42 4.13 -10.13 8.90
N ASP A 43 3.64 -11.19 8.25
CA ASP A 43 3.07 -12.35 8.94
C ASP A 43 4.08 -12.91 9.95
N GLY A 44 3.62 -13.08 11.19
CA GLY A 44 4.46 -13.54 12.30
C GLY A 44 5.26 -12.45 13.00
N SER A 45 5.20 -11.20 12.54
CA SER A 45 5.84 -10.06 13.20
C SER A 45 4.83 -9.26 14.01
N ASP A 46 5.29 -8.70 15.14
CA ASP A 46 4.53 -7.74 15.96
C ASP A 46 4.87 -6.28 15.63
N ASP A 47 5.80 -6.07 14.67
CA ASP A 47 6.27 -4.74 14.29
C ASP A 47 5.42 -4.19 13.16
N VAL A 48 4.54 -3.22 13.47
CA VAL A 48 3.77 -2.51 12.46
C VAL A 48 4.72 -1.62 11.66
N GLU A 49 4.69 -1.77 10.34
CA GLU A 49 5.52 -0.99 9.42
C GLU A 49 4.69 -0.08 8.51
N PHE A 50 3.38 -0.29 8.45
CA PHE A 50 2.50 0.50 7.61
C PHE A 50 1.16 0.73 8.30
N TYR A 51 0.74 2.00 8.39
CA TYR A 51 -0.57 2.37 8.92
C TYR A 51 -1.43 3.03 7.85
N VAL A 52 -2.72 2.76 7.91
CA VAL A 52 -3.75 3.54 7.22
C VAL A 52 -4.58 4.24 8.29
N THR A 53 -4.73 5.56 8.22
CA THR A 53 -5.30 6.33 9.31
C THR A 53 -6.25 7.43 8.85
N LYS A 54 -7.20 7.77 9.70
CA LYS A 54 -7.89 9.06 9.59
C LYS A 54 -6.89 10.16 9.96
N PRO A 55 -6.89 11.32 9.25
CA PRO A 55 -6.01 12.43 9.61
C PRO A 55 -6.22 12.92 11.05
N ALA A 56 -5.12 13.19 11.75
CA ALA A 56 -5.15 13.58 13.16
C ALA A 56 -5.86 14.93 13.40
N ASN A 57 -5.86 15.81 12.39
CA ASN A 57 -6.50 17.13 12.50
C ASN A 57 -8.00 17.12 12.19
N GLY A 58 -8.58 15.96 11.84
CA GLY A 58 -9.99 15.85 11.49
C GLY A 58 -10.38 16.39 10.12
N GLU A 59 -9.42 16.93 9.37
CA GLU A 59 -9.66 17.40 8.01
C GLU A 59 -9.64 16.22 7.02
N PRO A 60 -10.20 16.40 5.80
CA PRO A 60 -10.16 15.34 4.78
C PRO A 60 -8.73 14.90 4.46
N ALA A 61 -8.55 13.60 4.29
CA ALA A 61 -7.28 13.03 3.85
C ALA A 61 -6.98 13.44 2.40
N THR A 62 -5.71 13.74 2.13
CA THR A 62 -5.20 13.99 0.79
C THR A 62 -3.93 13.16 0.58
N TYR A 63 -3.55 12.93 -0.67
CA TYR A 63 -2.27 12.33 -1.00
C TYR A 63 -1.21 13.43 -1.21
N GLY A 64 0.03 13.13 -0.92
CA GLY A 64 1.14 14.06 -1.20
C GLY A 64 1.58 13.97 -2.67
N ASN A 65 1.78 15.09 -3.32
CA ASN A 65 2.39 15.10 -4.65
C ASN A 65 3.90 14.84 -4.52
N GLY A 66 4.34 13.69 -5.00
CA GLY A 66 5.72 13.20 -4.82
C GLY A 66 5.85 12.14 -3.73
N THR A 67 4.80 11.88 -2.96
CA THR A 67 4.81 10.82 -1.94
C THR A 67 4.53 9.47 -2.58
N GLN A 68 5.30 8.47 -2.19
CA GLN A 68 5.13 7.09 -2.62
C GLN A 68 5.52 6.14 -1.48
N VAL A 69 4.74 5.09 -1.30
CA VAL A 69 5.08 3.99 -0.39
C VAL A 69 5.40 2.77 -1.24
N SER A 70 6.57 2.17 -1.03
CA SER A 70 7.05 1.06 -1.84
C SER A 70 7.19 -0.20 -0.99
N PHE A 71 6.63 -1.29 -1.49
CA PHE A 71 6.70 -2.60 -0.85
C PHE A 71 7.61 -3.52 -1.64
N LEU A 72 8.59 -4.11 -0.95
CA LEU A 72 9.49 -5.10 -1.54
C LEU A 72 8.75 -6.43 -1.71
N THR A 73 8.83 -6.98 -2.90
CA THR A 73 8.31 -8.32 -3.21
C THR A 73 9.45 -9.33 -3.28
N LYS A 74 9.09 -10.62 -3.36
CA LYS A 74 10.06 -11.71 -3.52
C LYS A 74 10.22 -12.13 -4.98
N THR A 75 9.21 -11.89 -5.82
CA THR A 75 9.21 -12.33 -7.22
C THR A 75 8.50 -11.31 -8.09
N ARG A 76 8.82 -11.34 -9.41
CA ARG A 76 8.10 -10.53 -10.40
C ARG A 76 6.62 -10.89 -10.48
N ALA A 77 6.29 -12.16 -10.26
CA ALA A 77 4.90 -12.62 -10.22
C ALA A 77 4.11 -11.91 -9.11
N GLN A 78 4.72 -11.67 -7.94
CA GLN A 78 4.08 -10.91 -6.87
C GLN A 78 3.88 -9.44 -7.26
N VAL A 79 4.81 -8.82 -7.99
CA VAL A 79 4.64 -7.45 -8.50
C VAL A 79 3.40 -7.39 -9.41
N VAL A 80 3.27 -8.34 -10.31
CA VAL A 80 2.12 -8.43 -11.23
C VAL A 80 0.81 -8.64 -10.47
N GLU A 81 0.79 -9.58 -9.53
CA GLU A 81 -0.41 -9.90 -8.75
C GLU A 81 -0.82 -8.74 -7.84
N PHE A 82 0.14 -8.07 -7.21
CA PHE A 82 -0.11 -6.90 -6.38
C PHE A 82 -0.80 -5.79 -7.18
N HIS A 83 -0.28 -5.49 -8.34
CA HIS A 83 -0.85 -4.48 -9.25
C HIS A 83 -2.27 -4.86 -9.69
N LYS A 84 -2.45 -6.10 -10.16
CA LYS A 84 -3.75 -6.60 -10.59
C LYS A 84 -4.77 -6.53 -9.46
N THR A 85 -4.40 -6.98 -8.27
CA THR A 85 -5.28 -6.94 -7.09
C THR A 85 -5.68 -5.51 -6.75
N GLY A 86 -4.72 -4.57 -6.77
CA GLY A 86 -5.02 -3.16 -6.53
C GLY A 86 -6.03 -2.59 -7.52
N LEU A 87 -5.90 -2.91 -8.80
CA LEU A 87 -6.85 -2.47 -9.83
C LEU A 87 -8.22 -3.14 -9.65
N ASP A 88 -8.26 -4.43 -9.36
CA ASP A 88 -9.50 -5.17 -9.13
C ASP A 88 -10.30 -4.63 -7.93
N LEU A 89 -9.61 -4.06 -6.95
CA LEU A 89 -10.22 -3.46 -5.76
C LEU A 89 -10.63 -2.00 -5.93
N GLY A 90 -10.49 -1.45 -7.13
CA GLY A 90 -10.91 -0.08 -7.44
C GLY A 90 -9.78 0.95 -7.43
N GLY A 91 -8.54 0.53 -7.25
CA GLY A 91 -7.38 1.38 -7.40
C GLY A 91 -7.18 1.83 -8.84
N LYS A 92 -6.37 2.85 -9.03
CA LYS A 92 -6.06 3.38 -10.37
C LYS A 92 -4.64 3.00 -10.78
N ASN A 93 -4.48 2.66 -12.06
CA ASN A 93 -3.16 2.36 -12.63
C ASN A 93 -2.30 3.63 -12.65
N GLU A 94 -1.09 3.52 -12.12
CA GLU A 94 -0.08 4.59 -12.16
C GLU A 94 1.21 4.12 -12.85
N GLY A 95 1.28 2.84 -13.23
CA GLY A 95 2.38 2.25 -13.97
C GLY A 95 2.27 0.74 -14.03
N ASP A 96 2.15 0.20 -15.25
CA ASP A 96 2.05 -1.25 -15.46
C ASP A 96 3.30 -1.98 -14.95
N PRO A 97 3.15 -3.26 -14.54
CA PRO A 97 4.30 -4.06 -14.16
C PRO A 97 5.34 -4.13 -15.25
N GLY A 98 6.60 -3.92 -14.92
CA GLY A 98 7.68 -3.98 -15.88
C GLY A 98 8.97 -3.35 -15.39
N LEU A 99 9.96 -3.43 -16.25
CA LEU A 99 11.24 -2.74 -16.07
C LEU A 99 11.08 -1.25 -16.33
N ARG A 100 12.00 -0.45 -15.80
CA ARG A 100 12.04 1.00 -16.04
C ARG A 100 13.39 1.39 -16.63
N PRO A 101 13.44 2.41 -17.50
CA PRO A 101 14.70 2.89 -18.04
C PRO A 101 15.66 3.29 -16.92
N ASN A 102 16.92 2.88 -17.03
CA ASN A 102 18.01 3.21 -16.10
C ASN A 102 17.91 2.59 -14.69
N ASP A 103 16.98 1.67 -14.46
CA ASP A 103 16.81 0.98 -13.15
C ASP A 103 17.22 -0.49 -13.18
N GLY A 104 17.98 -0.91 -14.20
CA GLY A 104 18.51 -2.27 -14.30
C GLY A 104 17.41 -3.32 -14.37
N ASP A 105 17.53 -4.36 -13.54
CA ASP A 105 16.64 -5.51 -13.53
C ASP A 105 15.47 -5.37 -12.53
N VAL A 106 15.29 -4.22 -11.91
CA VAL A 106 14.22 -4.03 -10.94
C VAL A 106 12.88 -3.92 -11.67
N TYR A 107 11.93 -4.72 -11.20
CA TYR A 107 10.61 -4.84 -11.78
C TYR A 107 9.62 -4.09 -10.90
N TYR A 108 8.99 -3.05 -11.44
CA TYR A 108 8.11 -2.15 -10.68
C TYR A 108 6.67 -2.26 -11.16
N SER A 109 5.74 -1.96 -10.27
CA SER A 109 4.38 -1.57 -10.63
C SER A 109 3.89 -0.47 -9.69
N TYR A 110 2.95 0.34 -10.15
CA TYR A 110 2.41 1.45 -9.39
C TYR A 110 0.90 1.46 -9.49
N VAL A 111 0.25 1.60 -8.33
CA VAL A 111 -1.20 1.72 -8.23
C VAL A 111 -1.55 2.83 -7.24
N ARG A 112 -2.62 3.57 -7.51
CA ARG A 112 -3.18 4.50 -6.54
C ARG A 112 -4.24 3.78 -5.72
N ASP A 113 -4.22 3.96 -4.40
CA ASP A 113 -5.29 3.45 -3.56
C ASP A 113 -6.58 4.28 -3.74
N LEU A 114 -7.61 4.00 -2.94
CA LEU A 114 -8.91 4.66 -3.07
C LEU A 114 -8.87 6.15 -2.73
N GLU A 115 -7.86 6.62 -2.00
CA GLU A 115 -7.65 8.04 -1.68
C GLU A 115 -6.67 8.72 -2.61
N GLY A 116 -6.04 7.99 -3.52
CA GLY A 116 -5.03 8.51 -4.43
C GLY A 116 -3.60 8.38 -3.93
N ASN A 117 -3.36 7.73 -2.79
CA ASN A 117 -2.00 7.46 -2.32
C ASN A 117 -1.28 6.54 -3.31
N LYS A 118 -0.06 6.89 -3.69
CA LYS A 118 0.73 6.13 -4.66
C LYS A 118 1.47 5.00 -3.96
N ILE A 119 1.18 3.78 -4.40
CA ILE A 119 1.74 2.54 -3.84
C ILE A 119 2.51 1.82 -4.92
N CYS A 120 3.73 1.44 -4.59
CA CYS A 120 4.65 0.73 -5.49
C CYS A 120 4.89 -0.68 -4.95
N ALA A 121 5.01 -1.64 -5.88
CA ALA A 121 5.58 -2.95 -5.59
C ALA A 121 6.82 -3.14 -6.47
N TYR A 122 7.89 -3.69 -5.90
CA TYR A 122 9.13 -3.92 -6.66
C TYR A 122 9.90 -5.13 -6.15
#